data_9eeb2c3ae19154629a547833bc8f2792
#
_entry.id   9eeb2c3ae19154629a547833bc8f2792
#
_cell.length_a   1.000
_cell.length_b   1.000
_cell.length_c   1.000
_cell.angle_alpha   90.00
_cell.angle_beta   90.00
_cell.angle_gamma   90.00
#
_symmetry.space_group_name_H-M   'P 1'
#
loop_
_entity.id
_entity.type
_entity.pdbx_description
1 polymer ?
#
loop_
_entity_poly.entity_id
_entity_poly.type
_entity_poly.pdbx_seq_one_letter_code
_entity_poly.pdbx_strand_id
1 'polypeptide(L)'
;MTATVIEMRAIRADGEWADLIRDAWGQSVAGIIRTAKLLAEAKAAIGECHEAGIRGRPGGEAYYPLCLRYQTSTRMTPDEAHALGLAQVTEISAEADALLKAQGLREGAVGARMTALGKEPRWLYPNDDDGRAELLADLNAQVEAVQRRLPELFRVLPRTPVEVRRVPPAIELGAPRGYAQTGSLDGTRPGAYYINLADTAIWPKWALPTLTYHESVPGHHLQLTLALEAEGTSLLHKTLLMNAFIEGWALYAEQLADEIGMYRDLPLGRLGMLQSFLYRAVRIVVDTGMHWKGWSREKAADYMEDTVGLARGAVENEIDRYCVWPAQACGYKIGHLEFVRLRAEAEAKLGARFDLRSFHDAVLKGGAMPLEVLARVVAEWVKNA
;
A
#
# COMPACT_ATOMS: atom_id res chain seq x y z
N MET A 1 9.56 16.33 22.54
CA MET A 1 10.64 17.14 21.93
C MET A 1 11.81 17.47 22.89
N THR A 2 11.61 17.49 24.19
CA THR A 2 12.65 17.86 25.17
C THR A 2 13.65 16.73 25.48
N ALA A 3 13.24 15.47 25.50
CA ALA A 3 14.10 14.34 25.81
C ALA A 3 15.16 14.06 24.73
N THR A 4 14.78 14.09 23.46
CA THR A 4 15.69 13.81 22.31
C THR A 4 16.80 14.85 22.19
N VAL A 5 16.53 16.10 22.55
CA VAL A 5 17.54 17.18 22.54
C VAL A 5 18.54 17.01 23.70
N ILE A 6 18.12 16.42 24.81
CA ILE A 6 18.98 16.20 25.98
C ILE A 6 19.92 15.03 25.76
N GLU A 7 19.45 13.93 25.16
CA GLU A 7 20.29 12.77 24.88
C GLU A 7 21.40 13.05 23.85
N MET A 8 21.13 13.89 22.84
CA MET A 8 22.15 14.24 21.85
C MET A 8 23.24 15.19 22.36
N ARG A 9 23.00 15.93 23.44
CA ARG A 9 24.04 16.70 24.12
C ARG A 9 25.09 15.83 24.82
N ALA A 10 24.80 14.56 25.03
CA ALA A 10 25.70 13.60 25.66
C ALA A 10 26.66 12.89 24.69
N ILE A 11 26.50 13.06 23.38
CA ILE A 11 27.43 12.48 22.39
C ILE A 11 28.72 13.32 22.42
N ARG A 12 29.69 12.89 23.22
CA ARG A 12 31.07 13.38 23.17
C ARG A 12 31.79 12.66 22.03
N ALA A 13 31.79 13.29 20.86
CA ALA A 13 32.71 12.93 19.81
C ALA A 13 33.84 13.97 19.83
N ASP A 14 35.07 13.53 20.00
CA ASP A 14 36.24 14.37 19.93
C ASP A 14 36.78 14.34 18.50
N GLY A 15 36.99 15.53 17.89
CA GLY A 15 37.63 15.70 16.58
C GLY A 15 36.74 16.30 15.48
N GLU A 16 37.27 16.41 14.26
CA GLU A 16 36.63 17.01 13.07
C GLU A 16 35.22 16.47 12.75
N TRP A 17 34.99 15.18 13.01
CA TRP A 17 33.68 14.54 12.82
C TRP A 17 32.62 15.06 13.78
N ALA A 18 33.00 15.45 14.99
CA ALA A 18 32.08 16.00 15.97
C ALA A 18 31.55 17.37 15.55
N ASP A 19 32.40 18.16 14.93
CA ASP A 19 32.03 19.49 14.43
C ASP A 19 31.13 19.38 13.22
N LEU A 20 31.43 18.48 12.28
CA LEU A 20 30.55 18.16 11.13
C LEU A 20 29.18 17.64 11.56
N ILE A 21 29.11 16.77 12.54
CA ILE A 21 27.85 16.26 13.10
C ILE A 21 27.07 17.37 13.80
N ARG A 22 27.73 18.23 14.57
CA ARG A 22 27.10 19.39 15.22
C ARG A 22 26.58 20.41 14.23
N ASP A 23 27.31 20.69 13.16
CA ASP A 23 26.92 21.63 12.10
C ASP A 23 25.74 21.06 11.29
N ALA A 24 25.81 19.80 10.88
CA ALA A 24 24.72 19.12 10.18
C ALA A 24 23.45 19.07 11.05
N TRP A 25 23.61 18.77 12.34
CA TRP A 25 22.53 18.76 13.32
C TRP A 25 21.95 20.18 13.54
N GLY A 26 22.79 21.18 13.72
CA GLY A 26 22.38 22.57 13.88
C GLY A 26 21.59 23.06 12.66
N GLN A 27 22.04 22.73 11.45
CA GLN A 27 21.30 23.03 10.21
C GLN A 27 19.97 22.28 10.11
N SER A 28 19.92 21.01 10.54
CA SER A 28 18.68 20.21 10.56
C SER A 28 17.67 20.77 11.56
N VAL A 29 18.09 21.12 12.77
CA VAL A 29 17.24 21.76 13.77
C VAL A 29 16.75 23.14 13.31
N ALA A 30 17.63 23.96 12.74
CA ALA A 30 17.24 25.24 12.16
C ALA A 30 16.25 25.07 10.99
N GLY A 31 16.43 24.05 10.18
CA GLY A 31 15.51 23.65 9.11
C GLY A 31 14.14 23.28 9.65
N ILE A 32 14.06 22.44 10.69
CA ILE A 32 12.81 22.04 11.36
C ILE A 32 12.09 23.27 11.95
N ILE A 33 12.82 24.14 12.65
CA ILE A 33 12.25 25.37 13.24
C ILE A 33 11.72 26.29 12.14
N ARG A 34 12.46 26.47 11.05
CA ARG A 34 12.04 27.28 9.90
C ARG A 34 10.78 26.71 9.26
N THR A 35 10.71 25.40 9.05
CA THR A 35 9.53 24.71 8.50
C THR A 35 8.33 24.87 9.42
N ALA A 36 8.49 24.69 10.73
CA ALA A 36 7.42 24.90 11.70
C ALA A 36 6.89 26.34 11.69
N LYS A 37 7.80 27.33 11.56
CA LYS A 37 7.42 28.74 11.46
C LYS A 37 6.66 29.02 10.16
N LEU A 38 7.15 28.54 9.02
CA LEU A 38 6.47 28.68 7.72
C LEU A 38 5.10 28.03 7.72
N LEU A 39 4.95 26.85 8.35
CA LEU A 39 3.65 26.19 8.50
C LEU A 39 2.69 27.01 9.38
N ALA A 40 3.18 27.61 10.46
CA ALA A 40 2.38 28.49 11.31
C ALA A 40 1.94 29.76 10.57
N GLU A 41 2.83 30.38 9.83
CA GLU A 41 2.57 31.56 8.98
C GLU A 41 1.56 31.22 7.87
N ALA A 42 1.75 30.08 7.18
CA ALA A 42 0.83 29.59 6.15
C ALA A 42 -0.56 29.30 6.76
N LYS A 43 -0.63 28.66 7.91
CA LYS A 43 -1.87 28.41 8.62
C LYS A 43 -2.60 29.70 9.00
N ALA A 44 -1.86 30.69 9.49
CA ALA A 44 -2.42 32.02 9.83
C ALA A 44 -2.91 32.77 8.58
N ALA A 45 -2.21 32.67 7.45
CA ALA A 45 -2.56 33.32 6.20
C ALA A 45 -3.77 32.68 5.49
N ILE A 46 -3.93 31.35 5.62
CA ILE A 46 -5.02 30.62 4.98
C ILE A 46 -6.32 30.73 5.80
N GLY A 47 -6.23 31.03 7.12
CA GLY A 47 -7.35 30.96 8.05
C GLY A 47 -7.84 29.51 8.31
N GLU A 48 -8.95 29.38 8.97
CA GLU A 48 -9.60 28.08 9.15
C GLU A 48 -10.29 27.67 7.84
N CYS A 49 -9.70 26.71 7.14
CA CYS A 49 -10.32 26.11 5.97
C CYS A 49 -10.98 24.79 6.38
N HIS A 50 -12.30 24.76 6.40
CA HIS A 50 -13.09 23.58 6.75
C HIS A 50 -13.29 22.61 5.58
N GLU A 51 -12.83 22.94 4.36
CA GLU A 51 -12.89 22.06 3.22
C GLU A 51 -11.66 21.14 3.17
N ALA A 52 -11.89 19.85 3.31
CA ALA A 52 -10.85 18.82 3.28
C ALA A 52 -10.20 18.67 1.89
N GLY A 53 -10.97 18.96 0.84
CA GLY A 53 -10.55 18.79 -0.55
C GLY A 53 -9.98 20.05 -1.19
N ILE A 54 -9.35 19.86 -2.36
CA ILE A 54 -8.82 20.97 -3.17
C ILE A 54 -9.88 21.69 -3.99
N ARG A 55 -11.12 21.16 -4.07
CA ARG A 55 -12.18 21.69 -4.91
C ARG A 55 -12.46 23.16 -4.66
N GLY A 56 -12.57 23.55 -3.40
CA GLY A 56 -12.85 24.94 -2.98
C GLY A 56 -11.64 25.89 -3.14
N ARG A 57 -10.49 25.41 -3.58
CA ARG A 57 -9.30 26.22 -3.82
C ARG A 57 -9.31 26.80 -5.21
N PRO A 58 -8.71 27.99 -5.43
CA PRO A 58 -8.57 28.56 -6.78
C PRO A 58 -7.93 27.54 -7.74
N GLY A 59 -8.64 27.20 -8.81
CA GLY A 59 -8.21 26.21 -9.80
C GLY A 59 -8.36 24.76 -9.38
N GLY A 60 -8.86 24.44 -8.19
CA GLY A 60 -8.96 23.08 -7.64
C GLY A 60 -9.82 22.13 -8.48
N GLU A 61 -10.92 22.61 -9.05
CA GLU A 61 -11.79 21.81 -9.94
C GLU A 61 -11.07 21.37 -11.23
N ALA A 62 -10.18 22.21 -11.77
CA ALA A 62 -9.37 21.84 -12.93
C ALA A 62 -8.16 20.97 -12.54
N TYR A 63 -7.65 21.14 -11.33
CA TYR A 63 -6.44 20.47 -10.86
C TYR A 63 -6.68 19.01 -10.46
N TYR A 64 -7.78 18.70 -9.77
CA TYR A 64 -8.05 17.33 -9.29
C TYR A 64 -8.12 16.28 -10.41
N PRO A 65 -8.79 16.51 -11.55
CA PRO A 65 -8.75 15.56 -12.67
C PRO A 65 -7.34 15.30 -13.22
N LEU A 66 -6.45 16.31 -13.17
CA LEU A 66 -5.03 16.14 -13.54
C LEU A 66 -4.29 15.26 -12.55
N CYS A 67 -4.54 15.44 -11.23
CA CYS A 67 -4.00 14.58 -10.20
C CYS A 67 -4.47 13.12 -10.40
N LEU A 68 -5.76 12.92 -10.63
CA LEU A 68 -6.32 11.59 -10.87
C LEU A 68 -5.66 10.92 -12.09
N ARG A 69 -5.55 11.65 -13.20
CA ARG A 69 -4.88 11.17 -14.40
C ARG A 69 -3.40 10.83 -14.17
N TYR A 70 -2.69 11.68 -13.43
CA TYR A 70 -1.28 11.43 -13.11
C TYR A 70 -1.10 10.20 -12.22
N GLN A 71 -1.89 10.07 -11.17
CA GLN A 71 -1.77 8.99 -10.18
C GLN A 71 -2.26 7.64 -10.70
N THR A 72 -3.28 7.65 -11.56
CA THR A 72 -3.86 6.43 -12.12
C THR A 72 -3.33 6.10 -13.51
N SER A 73 -2.73 7.08 -14.20
CA SER A 73 -2.34 6.99 -15.63
C SER A 73 -3.50 6.51 -16.54
N THR A 74 -4.74 6.86 -16.19
CA THR A 74 -5.96 6.61 -16.96
C THR A 74 -6.64 7.91 -17.35
N ARG A 75 -7.67 7.85 -18.22
CA ARG A 75 -8.51 8.97 -18.59
C ARG A 75 -9.83 9.03 -17.82
N MET A 76 -9.94 8.24 -16.77
CA MET A 76 -11.12 8.16 -15.92
C MET A 76 -11.42 9.54 -15.31
N THR A 77 -12.65 9.96 -15.40
CA THR A 77 -13.11 11.17 -14.73
C THR A 77 -13.31 10.93 -13.23
N PRO A 78 -13.30 11.98 -12.40
CA PRO A 78 -13.56 11.83 -10.96
C PRO A 78 -14.92 11.20 -10.65
N ASP A 79 -15.95 11.47 -11.47
CA ASP A 79 -17.27 10.88 -11.30
C ASP A 79 -17.28 9.37 -11.61
N GLU A 80 -16.61 8.96 -12.67
CA GLU A 80 -16.43 7.54 -13.02
C GLU A 80 -15.62 6.81 -11.94
N ALA A 81 -14.54 7.42 -11.43
CA ALA A 81 -13.76 6.86 -10.36
C ALA A 81 -14.59 6.69 -9.08
N HIS A 82 -15.37 7.69 -8.68
CA HIS A 82 -16.26 7.62 -7.53
C HIS A 82 -17.28 6.49 -7.65
N ALA A 83 -17.95 6.40 -8.82
CA ALA A 83 -18.91 5.34 -9.09
C ALA A 83 -18.27 3.95 -9.08
N LEU A 84 -17.08 3.80 -9.66
CA LEU A 84 -16.28 2.57 -9.59
C LEU A 84 -15.97 2.18 -8.15
N GLY A 85 -15.52 3.15 -7.33
CA GLY A 85 -15.23 2.92 -5.91
C GLY A 85 -16.45 2.39 -5.16
N LEU A 86 -17.61 3.02 -5.33
CA LEU A 86 -18.88 2.59 -4.71
C LEU A 86 -19.30 1.18 -5.15
N ALA A 87 -19.17 0.86 -6.44
CA ALA A 87 -19.49 -0.47 -6.97
C ALA A 87 -18.59 -1.53 -6.35
N GLN A 88 -17.27 -1.28 -6.28
CA GLN A 88 -16.30 -2.18 -5.66
C GLN A 88 -16.53 -2.34 -4.15
N VAL A 89 -16.87 -1.28 -3.43
CA VAL A 89 -17.25 -1.37 -2.01
C VAL A 89 -18.45 -2.30 -1.83
N THR A 90 -19.47 -2.18 -2.67
CA THR A 90 -20.68 -3.02 -2.59
C THR A 90 -20.35 -4.50 -2.85
N GLU A 91 -19.60 -4.78 -3.90
CA GLU A 91 -19.20 -6.14 -4.30
C GLU A 91 -18.37 -6.82 -3.20
N ILE A 92 -17.28 -6.17 -2.78
CA ILE A 92 -16.36 -6.74 -1.79
C ILE A 92 -17.03 -6.89 -0.42
N SER A 93 -17.89 -5.93 -0.02
CA SER A 93 -18.65 -6.02 1.22
C SER A 93 -19.60 -7.22 1.22
N ALA A 94 -20.20 -7.55 0.09
CA ALA A 94 -21.08 -8.71 -0.01
C ALA A 94 -20.30 -10.03 0.17
N GLU A 95 -19.10 -10.15 -0.40
CA GLU A 95 -18.24 -11.33 -0.20
C GLU A 95 -17.77 -11.44 1.27
N ALA A 96 -17.31 -10.33 1.84
CA ALA A 96 -16.90 -10.29 3.25
C ALA A 96 -18.04 -10.63 4.21
N ASP A 97 -19.26 -10.13 3.93
CA ASP A 97 -20.47 -10.45 4.69
C ASP A 97 -20.76 -11.95 4.69
N ALA A 98 -20.63 -12.61 3.54
CA ALA A 98 -20.82 -14.06 3.43
C ALA A 98 -19.82 -14.85 4.30
N LEU A 99 -18.54 -14.46 4.29
CA LEU A 99 -17.50 -15.08 5.14
C LEU A 99 -17.76 -14.82 6.63
N LEU A 100 -18.13 -13.60 7.01
CA LEU A 100 -18.45 -13.26 8.40
C LEU A 100 -19.66 -14.04 8.91
N LYS A 101 -20.71 -14.18 8.10
CA LYS A 101 -21.88 -15.00 8.42
C LYS A 101 -21.55 -16.48 8.62
N ALA A 102 -20.63 -17.01 7.81
CA ALA A 102 -20.13 -18.38 7.96
C ALA A 102 -19.38 -18.59 9.28
N GLN A 103 -18.79 -17.52 9.84
CA GLN A 103 -18.16 -17.52 11.18
C GLN A 103 -19.15 -17.25 12.33
N GLY A 104 -20.45 -17.18 12.05
CA GLY A 104 -21.46 -16.89 13.07
C GLY A 104 -21.68 -15.41 13.36
N LEU A 105 -20.91 -14.52 12.74
CA LEU A 105 -21.02 -13.06 12.88
C LEU A 105 -22.07 -12.52 11.90
N ARG A 106 -23.34 -12.52 12.30
CA ARG A 106 -24.47 -12.27 11.39
C ARG A 106 -25.04 -10.86 11.44
N GLU A 107 -24.84 -10.13 12.53
CA GLU A 107 -25.49 -8.85 12.79
C GLU A 107 -24.50 -7.68 12.75
N GLY A 108 -24.95 -6.54 12.25
CA GLY A 108 -24.18 -5.31 12.16
C GLY A 108 -23.45 -5.12 10.82
N ALA A 109 -22.88 -3.93 10.63
CA ALA A 109 -22.10 -3.58 9.44
C ALA A 109 -20.85 -4.46 9.30
N VAL A 110 -20.40 -4.68 8.07
CA VAL A 110 -19.21 -5.49 7.77
C VAL A 110 -17.98 -4.98 8.53
N GLY A 111 -17.70 -3.69 8.47
CA GLY A 111 -16.57 -3.08 9.17
C GLY A 111 -16.63 -3.28 10.68
N ALA A 112 -17.80 -3.07 11.30
CA ALA A 112 -17.97 -3.27 12.75
C ALA A 112 -17.70 -4.72 13.17
N ARG A 113 -18.15 -5.70 12.38
CA ARG A 113 -17.89 -7.13 12.63
C ARG A 113 -16.42 -7.49 12.46
N MET A 114 -15.74 -6.94 11.44
CA MET A 114 -14.28 -7.10 11.27
C MET A 114 -13.50 -6.50 12.44
N THR A 115 -13.91 -5.32 12.90
CA THR A 115 -13.32 -4.67 14.09
C THR A 115 -13.48 -5.54 15.34
N ALA A 116 -14.67 -6.08 15.57
CA ALA A 116 -14.94 -6.95 16.72
C ALA A 116 -14.09 -8.23 16.66
N LEU A 117 -14.04 -8.86 15.50
CA LEU A 117 -13.25 -10.07 15.24
C LEU A 117 -11.74 -9.79 15.45
N GLY A 118 -11.24 -8.67 14.96
CA GLY A 118 -9.84 -8.29 15.08
C GLY A 118 -9.38 -7.99 16.50
N LYS A 119 -10.30 -7.76 17.43
CA LYS A 119 -10.02 -7.53 18.87
C LYS A 119 -10.06 -8.81 19.71
N GLU A 120 -10.45 -9.95 19.14
CA GLU A 120 -10.50 -11.21 19.88
C GLU A 120 -9.08 -11.67 20.23
N PRO A 121 -8.77 -11.99 21.51
CA PRO A 121 -7.42 -12.33 21.96
C PRO A 121 -6.76 -13.48 21.17
N ARG A 122 -7.55 -14.44 20.68
CA ARG A 122 -7.05 -15.57 19.87
C ARG A 122 -6.40 -15.15 18.54
N TRP A 123 -6.71 -13.95 18.05
CA TRP A 123 -6.18 -13.40 16.82
C TRP A 123 -5.06 -12.39 17.00
N LEU A 124 -4.64 -12.14 18.22
CA LEU A 124 -3.61 -11.16 18.55
C LEU A 124 -2.31 -11.84 18.99
N TYR A 125 -1.20 -11.19 18.72
CA TYR A 125 0.08 -11.49 19.34
C TYR A 125 0.20 -10.73 20.65
N PRO A 126 0.90 -11.27 21.67
CA PRO A 126 1.28 -10.50 22.85
C PRO A 126 2.00 -9.20 22.46
N ASN A 127 1.70 -8.10 23.17
CA ASN A 127 2.36 -6.82 22.89
C ASN A 127 3.64 -6.64 23.74
N ASP A 128 4.51 -7.61 23.67
CA ASP A 128 5.83 -7.67 24.29
C ASP A 128 6.87 -8.14 23.27
N ASP A 129 8.12 -8.29 23.68
CA ASP A 129 9.19 -8.64 22.75
C ASP A 129 9.08 -10.09 22.25
N ASP A 130 8.56 -11.01 23.05
CA ASP A 130 8.32 -12.40 22.64
C ASP A 130 7.21 -12.47 21.59
N GLY A 131 6.11 -11.77 21.79
CA GLY A 131 5.03 -11.68 20.80
C GLY A 131 5.45 -10.98 19.50
N ARG A 132 6.31 -9.97 19.55
CA ARG A 132 6.92 -9.36 18.36
C ARG A 132 7.84 -10.34 17.63
N ALA A 133 8.60 -11.13 18.36
CA ALA A 133 9.47 -12.16 17.77
C ALA A 133 8.65 -13.29 17.12
N GLU A 134 7.56 -13.75 17.77
CA GLU A 134 6.61 -14.71 17.20
C GLU A 134 6.01 -14.18 15.90
N LEU A 135 5.51 -12.94 15.90
CA LEU A 135 4.94 -12.31 14.72
C LEU A 135 5.94 -12.26 13.55
N LEU A 136 7.18 -11.83 13.80
CA LEU A 136 8.22 -11.79 12.76
C LEU A 136 8.56 -13.18 12.23
N ALA A 137 8.62 -14.19 13.08
CA ALA A 137 8.85 -15.57 12.67
C ALA A 137 7.72 -16.09 11.77
N ASP A 138 6.47 -15.84 12.13
CA ASP A 138 5.31 -16.22 11.34
C ASP A 138 5.31 -15.56 9.96
N LEU A 139 5.64 -14.25 9.87
CA LEU A 139 5.73 -13.55 8.60
C LEU A 139 6.86 -14.09 7.71
N ASN A 140 8.03 -14.39 8.27
CA ASN A 140 9.11 -15.00 7.51
C ASN A 140 8.72 -16.40 7.01
N ALA A 141 8.06 -17.21 7.83
CA ALA A 141 7.53 -18.50 7.40
C ALA A 141 6.50 -18.38 6.27
N GLN A 142 5.66 -17.36 6.28
CA GLN A 142 4.72 -17.07 5.20
C GLN A 142 5.45 -16.67 3.91
N VAL A 143 6.48 -15.82 3.99
CA VAL A 143 7.32 -15.46 2.83
C VAL A 143 7.97 -16.70 2.23
N GLU A 144 8.58 -17.56 3.06
CA GLU A 144 9.17 -18.81 2.58
C GLU A 144 8.14 -19.75 1.94
N ALA A 145 6.93 -19.83 2.51
CA ALA A 145 5.88 -20.66 1.97
C ALA A 145 5.44 -20.21 0.58
N VAL A 146 5.22 -18.90 0.36
CA VAL A 146 4.81 -18.37 -0.94
C VAL A 146 5.97 -18.40 -1.94
N GLN A 147 7.22 -18.20 -1.51
CA GLN A 147 8.40 -18.31 -2.38
C GLN A 147 8.48 -19.68 -3.07
N ARG A 148 8.18 -20.77 -2.36
CA ARG A 148 8.15 -22.12 -2.93
C ARG A 148 7.10 -22.29 -4.05
N ARG A 149 6.06 -21.45 -4.06
CA ARG A 149 4.96 -21.49 -5.01
C ARG A 149 5.13 -20.52 -6.20
N LEU A 150 6.10 -19.57 -6.13
CA LEU A 150 6.32 -18.58 -7.19
C LEU A 150 6.55 -19.19 -8.60
N PRO A 151 7.23 -20.36 -8.78
CA PRO A 151 7.37 -20.98 -10.08
C PRO A 151 6.04 -21.38 -10.76
N GLU A 152 4.94 -21.45 -10.01
CA GLU A 152 3.61 -21.69 -10.59
C GLU A 152 3.06 -20.43 -11.29
N LEU A 153 3.53 -19.25 -10.87
CA LEU A 153 3.05 -17.95 -11.33
C LEU A 153 4.03 -17.23 -12.28
N PHE A 154 5.34 -17.50 -12.17
CA PHE A 154 6.39 -16.75 -12.85
C PHE A 154 7.43 -17.67 -13.47
N ARG A 155 7.97 -17.29 -14.62
CA ARG A 155 9.14 -17.93 -15.23
C ARG A 155 10.44 -17.29 -14.75
N VAL A 156 10.41 -15.97 -14.54
CA VAL A 156 11.56 -15.19 -14.05
C VAL A 156 11.30 -14.82 -12.60
N LEU A 157 12.24 -15.12 -11.72
CA LEU A 157 12.18 -14.83 -10.30
C LEU A 157 13.31 -13.87 -9.92
N PRO A 158 13.10 -13.00 -8.91
CA PRO A 158 14.16 -12.13 -8.42
C PRO A 158 15.30 -12.94 -7.81
N ARG A 159 16.55 -12.50 -8.07
CA ARG A 159 17.74 -13.07 -7.47
C ARG A 159 18.01 -12.56 -6.07
N THR A 160 17.64 -11.31 -5.83
CA THR A 160 17.79 -10.65 -4.54
C THR A 160 16.73 -11.15 -3.56
N PRO A 161 17.11 -11.71 -2.40
CA PRO A 161 16.16 -12.19 -1.41
C PRO A 161 15.44 -11.04 -0.71
N VAL A 162 14.34 -11.36 0.00
CA VAL A 162 13.60 -10.45 0.86
C VAL A 162 13.59 -10.98 2.30
N GLU A 163 13.70 -10.07 3.25
CA GLU A 163 13.60 -10.33 4.69
C GLU A 163 12.47 -9.51 5.29
N VAL A 164 11.76 -10.10 6.26
CA VAL A 164 10.81 -9.34 7.06
C VAL A 164 11.55 -8.74 8.27
N ARG A 165 11.42 -7.44 8.45
CA ARG A 165 12.10 -6.68 9.50
C ARG A 165 11.14 -5.79 10.27
N ARG A 166 11.37 -5.64 11.55
CA ARG A 166 10.72 -4.61 12.36
C ARG A 166 11.18 -3.22 11.89
N VAL A 167 10.27 -2.26 11.79
CA VAL A 167 10.62 -0.83 11.70
C VAL A 167 11.48 -0.48 12.91
N PRO A 168 12.60 0.26 12.75
CA PRO A 168 13.42 0.64 13.90
C PRO A 168 12.59 1.33 15.00
N PRO A 169 12.66 0.92 16.26
CA PRO A 169 11.79 1.45 17.33
C PRO A 169 11.82 2.97 17.47
N ALA A 170 12.96 3.58 17.17
CA ALA A 170 13.14 5.04 17.26
C ALA A 170 12.24 5.83 16.30
N ILE A 171 11.74 5.21 15.22
CA ILE A 171 10.91 5.87 14.19
C ILE A 171 9.51 5.26 14.05
N GLU A 172 9.17 4.21 14.80
CA GLU A 172 7.88 3.49 14.68
C GLU A 172 6.66 4.41 14.79
N LEU A 173 6.69 5.41 15.68
CA LEU A 173 5.57 6.33 15.91
C LEU A 173 5.19 7.17 14.67
N GLY A 174 6.15 7.42 13.77
CA GLY A 174 5.92 8.21 12.56
C GLY A 174 5.99 7.39 11.27
N ALA A 175 6.33 6.11 11.35
CA ALA A 175 6.48 5.25 10.19
C ALA A 175 5.13 4.67 9.72
N PRO A 176 4.99 4.35 8.43
CA PRO A 176 3.85 3.58 7.93
C PRO A 176 3.67 2.26 8.67
N ARG A 177 2.48 1.68 8.57
CA ARG A 177 2.18 0.36 9.17
C ARG A 177 3.06 -0.76 8.59
N GLY A 178 3.33 -0.72 7.29
CA GLY A 178 4.24 -1.62 6.60
C GLY A 178 4.69 -0.99 5.29
N TYR A 179 5.88 -1.36 4.82
CA TYR A 179 6.40 -0.90 3.53
C TYR A 179 7.51 -1.82 3.02
N ALA A 180 7.64 -1.87 1.70
CA ALA A 180 8.74 -2.56 1.03
C ALA A 180 9.93 -1.62 0.81
N GLN A 181 11.13 -2.15 0.99
CA GLN A 181 12.38 -1.52 0.58
C GLN A 181 13.12 -2.45 -0.38
N THR A 182 13.48 -1.96 -1.55
CA THR A 182 14.26 -2.72 -2.52
C THR A 182 15.66 -3.04 -2.01
N GLY A 183 16.23 -4.14 -2.50
CA GLY A 183 17.64 -4.43 -2.33
C GLY A 183 18.54 -3.38 -2.99
N SER A 184 19.86 -3.51 -2.80
CA SER A 184 20.83 -2.68 -3.52
C SER A 184 20.98 -3.13 -4.97
N LEU A 185 21.34 -2.18 -5.86
CA LEU A 185 21.55 -2.47 -7.29
C LEU A 185 22.68 -3.50 -7.55
N ASP A 186 23.67 -3.54 -6.67
CA ASP A 186 24.78 -4.49 -6.72
C ASP A 186 24.48 -5.86 -6.10
N GLY A 187 23.26 -6.03 -5.54
CA GLY A 187 22.82 -7.28 -4.93
C GLY A 187 23.43 -7.58 -3.56
N THR A 188 24.23 -6.68 -2.99
CA THR A 188 24.93 -6.91 -1.69
C THR A 188 23.99 -6.76 -0.49
N ARG A 189 22.92 -5.99 -0.60
CA ARG A 189 21.91 -5.80 0.44
C ARG A 189 20.58 -6.42 -0.01
N PRO A 190 19.96 -7.31 0.78
CA PRO A 190 18.64 -7.87 0.48
C PRO A 190 17.56 -6.79 0.46
N GLY A 191 16.44 -7.09 -0.17
CA GLY A 191 15.21 -6.34 0.01
C GLY A 191 14.64 -6.56 1.41
N ALA A 192 13.80 -5.66 1.87
CA ALA A 192 13.15 -5.77 3.15
C ALA A 192 11.66 -5.41 3.08
N TYR A 193 10.84 -6.21 3.71
CA TYR A 193 9.50 -5.85 4.12
C TYR A 193 9.59 -5.37 5.57
N TYR A 194 9.39 -4.09 5.79
CA TYR A 194 9.34 -3.51 7.12
C TYR A 194 7.91 -3.52 7.65
N ILE A 195 7.74 -4.01 8.90
CA ILE A 195 6.47 -3.97 9.62
C ILE A 195 6.62 -3.15 10.90
N ASN A 196 5.65 -2.27 11.15
CA ASN A 196 5.61 -1.45 12.36
C ASN A 196 5.03 -2.25 13.51
N LEU A 197 5.81 -2.47 14.56
CA LEU A 197 5.45 -3.27 15.74
C LEU A 197 5.39 -2.43 17.03
N ALA A 198 5.16 -1.13 16.92
CA ALA A 198 4.93 -0.27 18.09
C ALA A 198 3.78 -0.82 18.96
N ASP A 199 2.71 -1.31 18.31
CA ASP A 199 1.59 -1.98 18.95
C ASP A 199 1.17 -3.20 18.12
N THR A 200 1.27 -4.39 18.70
CA THR A 200 0.88 -5.64 18.04
C THR A 200 -0.65 -5.81 17.95
N ALA A 201 -1.42 -5.09 18.77
CA ALA A 201 -2.89 -5.17 18.75
C ALA A 201 -3.52 -4.66 17.45
N ILE A 202 -2.77 -3.91 16.63
CA ILE A 202 -3.24 -3.47 15.30
C ILE A 202 -3.09 -4.53 14.21
N TRP A 203 -2.54 -5.70 14.55
CA TRP A 203 -2.18 -6.78 13.63
C TRP A 203 -2.92 -8.09 13.95
N PRO A 204 -4.22 -8.20 13.64
CA PRO A 204 -4.88 -9.49 13.73
C PRO A 204 -4.19 -10.54 12.85
N LYS A 205 -3.93 -11.72 13.39
CA LYS A 205 -3.24 -12.84 12.70
C LYS A 205 -3.85 -13.16 11.33
N TRP A 206 -5.16 -13.01 11.17
CA TRP A 206 -5.86 -13.27 9.91
C TRP A 206 -5.67 -12.19 8.84
N ALA A 207 -5.28 -10.96 9.20
CA ALA A 207 -5.06 -9.86 8.25
C ALA A 207 -3.61 -9.76 7.75
N LEU A 208 -2.65 -10.30 8.51
CA LEU A 208 -1.22 -10.19 8.22
C LEU A 208 -0.77 -10.87 6.91
N PRO A 209 -1.26 -12.08 6.54
CA PRO A 209 -0.80 -12.75 5.33
C PRO A 209 -0.95 -11.88 4.08
N THR A 210 -2.06 -11.17 3.97
CA THR A 210 -2.34 -10.30 2.83
C THR A 210 -1.30 -9.19 2.70
N LEU A 211 -0.95 -8.51 3.81
CA LEU A 211 0.09 -7.49 3.79
C LEU A 211 1.45 -8.09 3.44
N THR A 212 1.74 -9.30 3.92
CA THR A 212 2.97 -10.00 3.58
C THR A 212 3.08 -10.24 2.07
N TYR A 213 2.01 -10.69 1.41
CA TYR A 213 2.01 -10.90 -0.04
C TYR A 213 2.06 -9.60 -0.83
N HIS A 214 1.51 -8.51 -0.28
CA HIS A 214 1.58 -7.16 -0.83
C HIS A 214 3.01 -6.60 -0.81
N GLU A 215 3.66 -6.61 0.34
CA GLU A 215 4.96 -5.96 0.55
C GLU A 215 6.14 -6.83 0.09
N SER A 216 6.03 -8.16 0.23
CA SER A 216 7.11 -9.07 -0.13
C SER A 216 6.90 -9.69 -1.53
N VAL A 217 6.70 -10.99 -1.59
CA VAL A 217 6.43 -11.76 -2.81
C VAL A 217 5.01 -12.36 -2.74
N PRO A 218 4.28 -12.35 -3.85
CA PRO A 218 4.61 -11.90 -5.20
C PRO A 218 4.43 -10.39 -5.46
N GLY A 219 4.29 -9.56 -4.40
CA GLY A 219 3.97 -8.14 -4.46
C GLY A 219 5.15 -7.22 -4.79
N HIS A 220 5.28 -6.15 -4.00
CA HIS A 220 6.25 -5.07 -4.25
C HIS A 220 7.68 -5.56 -4.42
N HIS A 221 8.17 -6.41 -3.52
CA HIS A 221 9.54 -6.88 -3.61
C HIS A 221 9.81 -7.59 -4.95
N LEU A 222 8.95 -8.52 -5.36
CA LEU A 222 9.13 -9.23 -6.64
C LEU A 222 9.13 -8.24 -7.81
N GLN A 223 8.13 -7.38 -7.91
CA GLN A 223 7.96 -6.46 -9.04
C GLN A 223 9.12 -5.46 -9.14
N LEU A 224 9.48 -4.82 -8.03
CA LEU A 224 10.52 -3.79 -8.00
C LEU A 224 11.90 -4.41 -8.22
N THR A 225 12.16 -5.59 -7.66
CA THR A 225 13.43 -6.29 -7.82
C THR A 225 13.64 -6.77 -9.26
N LEU A 226 12.62 -7.33 -9.90
CA LEU A 226 12.71 -7.70 -11.32
C LEU A 226 13.00 -6.47 -12.20
N ALA A 227 12.40 -5.31 -11.91
CA ALA A 227 12.70 -4.09 -12.64
C ALA A 227 14.15 -3.62 -12.42
N LEU A 228 14.69 -3.72 -11.21
CA LEU A 228 16.08 -3.38 -10.91
C LEU A 228 17.08 -4.35 -11.56
N GLU A 229 16.77 -5.64 -11.57
CA GLU A 229 17.61 -6.69 -12.13
C GLU A 229 17.52 -6.82 -13.66
N ALA A 230 16.59 -6.13 -14.32
CA ALA A 230 16.39 -6.18 -15.76
C ALA A 230 17.64 -5.71 -16.51
N GLU A 231 18.18 -6.56 -17.40
CA GLU A 231 19.33 -6.24 -18.22
C GLU A 231 18.93 -5.36 -19.42
N GLY A 232 19.83 -4.49 -19.85
CA GLY A 232 19.61 -3.60 -21.00
C GLY A 232 18.63 -2.44 -20.74
N THR A 233 18.10 -2.31 -19.52
CA THR A 233 17.18 -1.24 -19.13
C THR A 233 17.94 -0.05 -18.53
N SER A 234 17.58 1.18 -18.91
CA SER A 234 18.22 2.39 -18.35
C SER A 234 17.95 2.53 -16.85
N LEU A 235 18.87 3.17 -16.13
CA LEU A 235 18.69 3.44 -14.70
C LEU A 235 17.41 4.27 -14.43
N LEU A 236 17.10 5.24 -15.27
CA LEU A 236 15.85 6.00 -15.16
C LEU A 236 14.63 5.09 -15.20
N HIS A 237 14.60 4.12 -16.11
CA HIS A 237 13.48 3.19 -16.24
C HIS A 237 13.38 2.26 -15.03
N LYS A 238 14.51 1.80 -14.49
CA LYS A 238 14.57 0.95 -13.29
C LYS A 238 14.04 1.65 -12.03
N THR A 239 14.17 2.98 -11.96
CA THR A 239 13.77 3.81 -10.82
C THR A 239 12.46 4.55 -11.04
N LEU A 240 11.81 4.39 -12.19
CA LEU A 240 10.54 5.02 -12.48
C LEU A 240 9.43 4.44 -11.59
N LEU A 241 8.77 5.31 -10.84
CA LEU A 241 7.68 4.94 -9.95
C LEU A 241 6.35 5.40 -10.57
N MET A 242 5.54 4.44 -11.04
CA MET A 242 4.18 4.65 -11.54
C MET A 242 3.19 4.10 -10.51
N ASN A 243 2.56 5.01 -9.75
CA ASN A 243 1.71 4.68 -8.60
C ASN A 243 0.71 3.55 -8.92
N ALA A 244 -0.14 3.73 -9.94
CA ALA A 244 -1.17 2.72 -10.25
C ALA A 244 -0.61 1.39 -10.75
N PHE A 245 0.57 1.37 -11.36
CA PHE A 245 1.23 0.13 -11.74
C PHE A 245 1.74 -0.61 -10.49
N ILE A 246 2.51 0.08 -9.65
CA ILE A 246 3.19 -0.52 -8.50
C ILE A 246 2.17 -1.01 -7.46
N GLU A 247 1.24 -0.15 -7.10
CA GLU A 247 0.22 -0.47 -6.09
C GLU A 247 -0.86 -1.42 -6.63
N GLY A 248 -1.21 -1.26 -7.91
CA GLY A 248 -2.12 -2.17 -8.59
C GLY A 248 -1.56 -3.58 -8.70
N TRP A 249 -0.26 -3.71 -9.02
CA TRP A 249 0.44 -4.99 -9.02
C TRP A 249 0.42 -5.64 -7.63
N ALA A 250 0.73 -4.90 -6.57
CA ALA A 250 0.77 -5.46 -5.22
C ALA A 250 -0.61 -5.97 -4.76
N LEU A 251 -1.71 -5.29 -5.12
CA LEU A 251 -3.06 -5.80 -4.90
C LEU A 251 -3.37 -7.02 -5.76
N TYR A 252 -2.93 -7.04 -7.02
CA TYR A 252 -3.07 -8.21 -7.88
C TYR A 252 -2.28 -9.41 -7.33
N ALA A 253 -1.13 -9.16 -6.69
CA ALA A 253 -0.35 -10.18 -6.01
C ALA A 253 -1.08 -10.81 -4.81
N GLU A 254 -1.87 -10.02 -4.06
CA GLU A 254 -2.75 -10.55 -3.01
C GLU A 254 -3.80 -11.53 -3.59
N GLN A 255 -4.38 -11.19 -4.75
CA GLN A 255 -5.28 -12.08 -5.49
C GLN A 255 -4.57 -13.35 -5.99
N LEU A 256 -3.37 -13.22 -6.55
CA LEU A 256 -2.59 -14.37 -6.99
C LEU A 256 -2.28 -15.33 -5.85
N ALA A 257 -2.02 -14.82 -4.64
CA ALA A 257 -1.84 -15.64 -3.46
C ALA A 257 -3.12 -16.44 -3.10
N ASP A 258 -4.31 -15.84 -3.25
CA ASP A 258 -5.59 -16.57 -3.10
C ASP A 258 -5.75 -17.67 -4.17
N GLU A 259 -5.49 -17.34 -5.42
CA GLU A 259 -5.62 -18.27 -6.55
C GLU A 259 -4.73 -19.51 -6.41
N ILE A 260 -3.50 -19.37 -5.90
CA ILE A 260 -2.63 -20.51 -5.60
C ILE A 260 -2.90 -21.14 -4.24
N GLY A 261 -3.92 -20.68 -3.52
CA GLY A 261 -4.40 -21.31 -2.29
C GLY A 261 -3.61 -20.98 -1.03
N MET A 262 -2.86 -19.86 -1.01
CA MET A 262 -2.08 -19.47 0.18
C MET A 262 -2.93 -19.11 1.40
N TYR A 263 -4.21 -18.81 1.21
CA TYR A 263 -5.15 -18.57 2.32
C TYR A 263 -5.94 -19.81 2.75
N ARG A 264 -5.80 -20.98 2.05
CA ARG A 264 -6.64 -22.15 2.28
C ARG A 264 -6.55 -22.69 3.71
N ASP A 265 -5.34 -22.74 4.25
CA ASP A 265 -5.07 -23.28 5.58
C ASP A 265 -4.95 -22.18 6.64
N LEU A 266 -5.24 -20.93 6.27
CA LEU A 266 -5.22 -19.78 7.17
C LEU A 266 -6.66 -19.40 7.55
N PRO A 267 -7.08 -19.68 8.80
CA PRO A 267 -8.41 -19.27 9.24
C PRO A 267 -8.61 -17.76 9.00
N LEU A 268 -9.65 -17.41 8.27
CA LEU A 268 -9.99 -16.02 7.93
C LEU A 268 -8.96 -15.27 7.06
N GLY A 269 -7.91 -15.92 6.53
CA GLY A 269 -6.93 -15.26 5.66
C GLY A 269 -7.57 -14.56 4.46
N ARG A 270 -8.56 -15.21 3.81
CA ARG A 270 -9.32 -14.60 2.72
C ARG A 270 -10.17 -13.40 3.16
N LEU A 271 -10.65 -13.37 4.41
CA LEU A 271 -11.30 -12.19 4.96
C LEU A 271 -10.32 -11.01 5.09
N GLY A 272 -9.06 -11.29 5.46
CA GLY A 272 -7.98 -10.29 5.47
C GLY A 272 -7.73 -9.69 4.09
N MET A 273 -7.71 -10.53 3.04
CA MET A 273 -7.61 -10.07 1.66
C MET A 273 -8.80 -9.19 1.26
N LEU A 274 -10.02 -9.60 1.58
CA LEU A 274 -11.20 -8.80 1.29
C LEU A 274 -11.20 -7.47 2.06
N GLN A 275 -10.72 -7.43 3.31
CA GLN A 275 -10.52 -6.18 4.04
C GLN A 275 -9.50 -5.27 3.36
N SER A 276 -8.41 -5.83 2.86
CA SER A 276 -7.40 -5.11 2.09
C SER A 276 -8.01 -4.50 0.81
N PHE A 277 -8.78 -5.27 0.07
CA PHE A 277 -9.45 -4.79 -1.15
C PHE A 277 -10.52 -3.76 -0.86
N LEU A 278 -11.32 -3.98 0.18
CA LEU A 278 -12.35 -3.03 0.62
C LEU A 278 -11.73 -1.69 1.02
N TYR A 279 -10.63 -1.73 1.77
CA TYR A 279 -9.88 -0.54 2.14
C TYR A 279 -9.44 0.27 0.91
N ARG A 280 -8.92 -0.40 -0.13
CA ARG A 280 -8.47 0.27 -1.36
C ARG A 280 -9.64 0.75 -2.23
N ALA A 281 -10.78 0.09 -2.20
CA ALA A 281 -12.00 0.58 -2.83
C ALA A 281 -12.55 1.82 -2.11
N VAL A 282 -12.59 1.81 -0.78
CA VAL A 282 -12.98 2.95 0.05
C VAL A 282 -12.07 4.16 -0.17
N ARG A 283 -10.77 3.95 -0.36
CA ARG A 283 -9.83 5.03 -0.71
C ARG A 283 -10.28 5.82 -1.94
N ILE A 284 -10.75 5.15 -2.99
CA ILE A 284 -11.27 5.85 -4.17
C ILE A 284 -12.49 6.70 -3.80
N VAL A 285 -13.42 6.16 -3.00
CA VAL A 285 -14.65 6.86 -2.61
C VAL A 285 -14.36 8.10 -1.77
N VAL A 286 -13.49 7.98 -0.76
CA VAL A 286 -13.20 9.11 0.15
C VAL A 286 -12.33 10.17 -0.50
N ASP A 287 -11.34 9.79 -1.31
CA ASP A 287 -10.47 10.73 -2.05
C ASP A 287 -11.31 11.57 -3.03
N THR A 288 -12.07 10.92 -3.92
CA THR A 288 -12.99 11.61 -4.82
C THR A 288 -14.12 12.31 -4.07
N GLY A 289 -14.54 11.76 -2.93
CA GLY A 289 -15.51 12.36 -2.03
C GLY A 289 -15.07 13.73 -1.55
N MET A 290 -13.87 13.84 -1.01
CA MET A 290 -13.32 15.10 -0.50
C MET A 290 -12.95 16.06 -1.61
N HIS A 291 -12.18 15.61 -2.62
CA HIS A 291 -11.61 16.48 -3.63
C HIS A 291 -12.57 16.86 -4.76
N TRP A 292 -13.64 16.07 -4.98
CA TRP A 292 -14.58 16.28 -6.07
C TRP A 292 -16.03 16.47 -5.63
N LYS A 293 -16.49 15.70 -4.62
CA LYS A 293 -17.88 15.75 -4.15
C LYS A 293 -18.10 16.71 -2.96
N GLY A 294 -17.05 17.34 -2.44
CA GLY A 294 -17.14 18.29 -1.34
C GLY A 294 -17.45 17.64 0.02
N TRP A 295 -17.01 16.40 0.23
CA TRP A 295 -17.14 15.77 1.54
C TRP A 295 -16.20 16.45 2.56
N SER A 296 -16.69 16.59 3.81
CA SER A 296 -15.83 16.98 4.89
C SER A 296 -14.83 15.86 5.26
N ARG A 297 -13.79 16.24 6.00
CA ARG A 297 -12.82 15.30 6.57
C ARG A 297 -13.50 14.26 7.45
N GLU A 298 -14.42 14.71 8.30
CA GLU A 298 -15.17 13.87 9.24
C GLU A 298 -16.03 12.86 8.48
N LYS A 299 -16.79 13.31 7.48
CA LYS A 299 -17.61 12.42 6.64
C LYS A 299 -16.77 11.34 5.96
N ALA A 300 -15.60 11.70 5.46
CA ALA A 300 -14.69 10.74 4.84
C ALA A 300 -14.15 9.73 5.86
N ALA A 301 -13.79 10.21 7.05
CA ALA A 301 -13.32 9.37 8.14
C ALA A 301 -14.40 8.40 8.65
N ASP A 302 -15.61 8.90 8.88
CA ASP A 302 -16.75 8.08 9.33
C ASP A 302 -17.07 6.99 8.30
N TYR A 303 -17.13 7.37 7.01
CA TYR A 303 -17.37 6.40 5.93
C TYR A 303 -16.31 5.30 5.88
N MET A 304 -15.03 5.66 6.04
CA MET A 304 -13.93 4.69 6.03
C MET A 304 -13.96 3.78 7.26
N GLU A 305 -14.15 4.34 8.46
CA GLU A 305 -14.24 3.57 9.71
C GLU A 305 -15.38 2.56 9.66
N ASP A 306 -16.58 3.01 9.32
CA ASP A 306 -17.79 2.18 9.26
C ASP A 306 -17.69 1.05 8.24
N THR A 307 -17.04 1.33 7.09
CA THR A 307 -16.98 0.37 5.99
C THR A 307 -15.87 -0.65 6.17
N VAL A 308 -14.66 -0.20 6.56
CA VAL A 308 -13.47 -1.08 6.59
C VAL A 308 -13.22 -1.70 7.95
N GLY A 309 -13.68 -1.04 9.02
CA GLY A 309 -13.44 -1.50 10.39
C GLY A 309 -12.01 -1.28 10.87
N LEU A 310 -11.39 -0.18 10.45
CA LEU A 310 -10.10 0.26 10.97
C LEU A 310 -10.29 1.14 12.22
N ALA A 311 -9.30 1.14 13.10
CA ALA A 311 -9.31 2.02 14.28
C ALA A 311 -9.32 3.50 13.87
N ARG A 312 -10.12 4.33 14.56
CA ARG A 312 -10.33 5.75 14.26
C ARG A 312 -9.02 6.52 14.02
N GLY A 313 -8.03 6.38 14.89
CA GLY A 313 -6.75 7.08 14.74
C GLY A 313 -5.99 6.70 13.47
N ALA A 314 -6.07 5.45 13.02
CA ALA A 314 -5.48 5.02 11.76
C ALA A 314 -6.24 5.61 10.56
N VAL A 315 -7.58 5.67 10.65
CA VAL A 315 -8.43 6.29 9.62
C VAL A 315 -8.12 7.77 9.48
N GLU A 316 -8.04 8.51 10.59
CA GLU A 316 -7.75 9.95 10.59
C GLU A 316 -6.40 10.28 9.95
N ASN A 317 -5.36 9.52 10.29
CA ASN A 317 -4.04 9.68 9.66
C ASN A 317 -4.09 9.45 8.13
N GLU A 318 -4.87 8.46 7.68
CA GLU A 318 -5.03 8.20 6.25
C GLU A 318 -5.83 9.30 5.55
N ILE A 319 -6.93 9.76 6.13
CA ILE A 319 -7.72 10.86 5.56
C ILE A 319 -6.88 12.15 5.48
N ASP A 320 -6.09 12.47 6.51
CA ASP A 320 -5.18 13.61 6.50
C ASP A 320 -4.13 13.49 5.39
N ARG A 321 -3.60 12.28 5.16
CA ARG A 321 -2.70 12.00 4.04
C ARG A 321 -3.39 12.25 2.69
N TYR A 322 -4.64 11.85 2.52
CA TYR A 322 -5.36 12.05 1.26
C TYR A 322 -5.66 13.53 1.03
N CYS A 323 -5.99 14.31 2.07
CA CYS A 323 -6.17 15.76 1.94
C CYS A 323 -4.97 16.46 1.28
N VAL A 324 -3.74 16.01 1.60
CA VAL A 324 -2.50 16.64 1.10
C VAL A 324 -1.90 15.96 -0.13
N TRP A 325 -2.39 14.77 -0.50
CA TRP A 325 -1.91 14.02 -1.66
C TRP A 325 -3.06 13.54 -2.55
N PRO A 326 -3.72 14.47 -3.28
CA PRO A 326 -4.92 14.18 -4.04
C PRO A 326 -4.72 13.05 -5.06
N ALA A 327 -5.68 12.15 -5.12
CA ALA A 327 -5.79 11.02 -6.04
C ALA A 327 -4.72 9.92 -5.89
N GLN A 328 -3.69 10.08 -5.03
CA GLN A 328 -2.68 9.02 -4.85
C GLN A 328 -3.33 7.71 -4.40
N ALA A 329 -4.27 7.81 -3.46
CA ALA A 329 -4.99 6.68 -2.91
C ALA A 329 -5.88 5.94 -3.94
N CYS A 330 -6.26 6.59 -5.04
CA CYS A 330 -7.05 5.99 -6.12
C CYS A 330 -6.25 4.98 -6.97
N GLY A 331 -4.93 5.15 -7.07
CA GLY A 331 -4.08 4.32 -7.92
C GLY A 331 -4.12 2.83 -7.57
N TYR A 332 -4.25 2.49 -6.31
CA TYR A 332 -4.26 1.12 -5.81
C TYR A 332 -5.30 0.23 -6.49
N LYS A 333 -6.57 0.48 -6.23
CA LYS A 333 -7.66 -0.38 -6.73
C LYS A 333 -7.89 -0.19 -8.24
N ILE A 334 -7.72 1.03 -8.77
CA ILE A 334 -7.81 1.28 -10.21
C ILE A 334 -6.72 0.48 -10.95
N GLY A 335 -5.50 0.49 -10.44
CA GLY A 335 -4.40 -0.31 -11.00
C GLY A 335 -4.69 -1.81 -10.94
N HIS A 336 -5.13 -2.31 -9.79
CA HIS A 336 -5.51 -3.72 -9.62
C HIS A 336 -6.54 -4.17 -10.65
N LEU A 337 -7.62 -3.40 -10.81
CA LEU A 337 -8.69 -3.72 -11.76
C LEU A 337 -8.19 -3.75 -13.21
N GLU A 338 -7.21 -2.92 -13.53
CA GLU A 338 -6.60 -2.93 -14.87
C GLU A 338 -5.77 -4.20 -15.12
N PHE A 339 -4.97 -4.68 -14.16
CA PHE A 339 -4.27 -5.96 -14.28
C PHE A 339 -5.25 -7.11 -14.47
N VAL A 340 -6.31 -7.16 -13.68
CA VAL A 340 -7.37 -8.18 -13.79
C VAL A 340 -8.06 -8.12 -15.15
N ARG A 341 -8.42 -6.92 -15.63
CA ARG A 341 -9.06 -6.70 -16.93
C ARG A 341 -8.17 -7.18 -18.09
N LEU A 342 -6.89 -6.76 -18.07
CA LEU A 342 -5.93 -7.13 -19.13
C LEU A 342 -5.67 -8.62 -19.17
N ARG A 343 -5.59 -9.27 -18.01
CA ARG A 343 -5.47 -10.73 -17.92
C ARG A 343 -6.69 -11.42 -18.52
N ALA A 344 -7.90 -11.04 -18.08
CA ALA A 344 -9.13 -11.64 -18.59
C ALA A 344 -9.29 -11.48 -20.12
N GLU A 345 -8.93 -10.29 -20.65
CA GLU A 345 -8.93 -10.08 -22.12
C GLU A 345 -7.92 -10.94 -22.85
N ALA A 346 -6.73 -11.15 -22.27
CA ALA A 346 -5.72 -12.01 -22.83
C ALA A 346 -6.14 -13.48 -22.81
N GLU A 347 -6.71 -13.95 -21.71
CA GLU A 347 -7.29 -15.28 -21.56
C GLU A 347 -8.39 -15.53 -22.60
N ALA A 348 -9.31 -14.59 -22.76
CA ALA A 348 -10.39 -14.69 -23.75
C ALA A 348 -9.89 -14.75 -25.19
N LYS A 349 -8.82 -14.01 -25.52
CA LYS A 349 -8.27 -13.97 -26.91
C LYS A 349 -7.39 -15.18 -27.24
N LEU A 350 -6.63 -15.68 -26.26
CA LEU A 350 -5.69 -16.76 -26.49
C LEU A 350 -6.30 -18.16 -26.23
N GLY A 351 -7.35 -18.25 -25.42
CA GLY A 351 -7.97 -19.53 -25.06
C GLY A 351 -6.94 -20.52 -24.51
N ALA A 352 -6.87 -21.71 -25.10
CA ALA A 352 -5.93 -22.75 -24.68
C ALA A 352 -4.43 -22.41 -24.85
N ARG A 353 -4.11 -21.33 -25.58
CA ARG A 353 -2.72 -20.85 -25.72
C ARG A 353 -2.30 -19.90 -24.61
N PHE A 354 -3.24 -19.47 -23.74
CA PHE A 354 -2.90 -18.60 -22.63
C PHE A 354 -2.00 -19.31 -21.62
N ASP A 355 -0.89 -18.67 -21.27
CA ASP A 355 0.00 -19.10 -20.19
C ASP A 355 0.19 -17.94 -19.21
N LEU A 356 -0.28 -18.11 -17.98
CA LEU A 356 -0.25 -17.11 -16.91
C LEU A 356 1.17 -16.61 -16.63
N ARG A 357 2.16 -17.50 -16.62
CA ARG A 357 3.57 -17.15 -16.37
C ARG A 357 4.14 -16.27 -17.48
N SER A 358 3.78 -16.56 -18.73
CA SER A 358 4.17 -15.74 -19.88
C SER A 358 3.50 -14.37 -19.87
N PHE A 359 2.24 -14.30 -19.42
CA PHE A 359 1.54 -13.04 -19.19
C PHE A 359 2.26 -12.19 -18.16
N HIS A 360 2.63 -12.76 -17.00
CA HIS A 360 3.35 -12.05 -15.96
C HIS A 360 4.73 -11.58 -16.42
N ASP A 361 5.47 -12.39 -17.20
CA ASP A 361 6.73 -11.96 -17.79
C ASP A 361 6.55 -10.75 -18.71
N ALA A 362 5.50 -10.76 -19.56
CA ALA A 362 5.20 -9.63 -20.44
C ALA A 362 4.85 -8.35 -19.68
N VAL A 363 4.11 -8.48 -18.59
CA VAL A 363 3.70 -7.36 -17.73
C VAL A 363 4.88 -6.76 -16.97
N LEU A 364 5.78 -7.59 -16.42
CA LEU A 364 6.83 -7.15 -15.49
C LEU A 364 8.15 -6.79 -16.18
N LYS A 365 8.44 -7.38 -17.33
CA LYS A 365 9.74 -7.23 -18.03
C LYS A 365 10.14 -5.79 -18.33
N GLY A 366 9.15 -4.92 -18.58
CA GLY A 366 9.39 -3.51 -18.89
C GLY A 366 9.57 -2.60 -17.67
N GLY A 367 9.43 -3.14 -16.44
CA GLY A 367 9.34 -2.31 -15.23
C GLY A 367 8.03 -1.55 -15.15
N ALA A 368 7.94 -0.61 -14.18
CA ALA A 368 6.72 0.18 -13.99
C ALA A 368 6.46 1.12 -15.18
N MET A 369 5.21 1.16 -15.63
CA MET A 369 4.79 1.98 -16.77
C MET A 369 3.36 2.51 -16.57
N PRO A 370 2.95 3.56 -17.32
CA PRO A 370 1.55 3.99 -17.33
C PRO A 370 0.62 2.85 -17.77
N LEU A 371 -0.57 2.73 -17.15
CA LEU A 371 -1.52 1.65 -17.45
C LEU A 371 -1.95 1.63 -18.93
N GLU A 372 -2.07 2.79 -19.58
CA GLU A 372 -2.33 2.86 -21.03
C GLU A 372 -1.18 2.25 -21.87
N VAL A 373 0.06 2.31 -21.38
CA VAL A 373 1.22 1.66 -22.01
C VAL A 373 1.19 0.16 -21.74
N LEU A 374 0.90 -0.25 -20.50
CA LEU A 374 0.72 -1.64 -20.13
C LEU A 374 -0.31 -2.35 -21.01
N ALA A 375 -1.47 -1.71 -21.25
CA ALA A 375 -2.51 -2.25 -22.13
C ALA A 375 -1.98 -2.50 -23.55
N ARG A 376 -1.13 -1.60 -24.07
CA ARG A 376 -0.49 -1.80 -25.39
C ARG A 376 0.54 -2.93 -25.37
N VAL A 377 1.33 -3.03 -24.33
CA VAL A 377 2.31 -4.12 -24.15
C VAL A 377 1.62 -5.48 -24.13
N VAL A 378 0.53 -5.61 -23.35
CA VAL A 378 -0.25 -6.85 -23.30
C VAL A 378 -0.90 -7.15 -24.65
N ALA A 379 -1.47 -6.15 -25.33
CA ALA A 379 -2.08 -6.34 -26.65
C ALA A 379 -1.05 -6.81 -27.71
N GLU A 380 0.18 -6.30 -27.66
CA GLU A 380 1.25 -6.74 -28.54
C GLU A 380 1.74 -8.14 -28.20
N TRP A 381 1.87 -8.45 -26.90
CA TRP A 381 2.18 -9.81 -26.48
C TRP A 381 1.12 -10.83 -26.96
N VAL A 382 -0.18 -10.51 -26.82
CA VAL A 382 -1.28 -11.38 -27.30
C VAL A 382 -1.20 -11.65 -28.81
N LYS A 383 -0.76 -10.69 -29.63
CA LYS A 383 -0.59 -10.90 -31.08
C LYS A 383 0.52 -11.88 -31.41
N ASN A 384 1.55 -11.94 -30.56
CA ASN A 384 2.77 -12.72 -30.81
C ASN A 384 2.81 -14.06 -30.04
N ALA A 385 1.78 -14.35 -29.21
CA ALA A 385 1.65 -15.56 -28.39
C ALA A 385 0.96 -16.76 -29.15
#